data_50aa597f7a2661a42e2629428a958a14
#
_entry.id   50aa597f7a2661a42e2629428a958a14
#
_cell.length_a   1.000
_cell.length_b   1.000
_cell.length_c   1.000
_cell.angle_alpha   90.00
_cell.angle_beta   90.00
_cell.angle_gamma   90.00
#
_symmetry.space_group_name_H-M   'P 1'
#
loop_
_entity.id
_entity.type
_entity.pdbx_description
1 polymer ?
#
loop_
_entity_poly.entity_id
_entity_poly.type
_entity_poly.pdbx_seq_one_letter_code
_entity_poly.pdbx_strand_id
1 'polypeptide(L)'
;MPSNKKRVLVAMSGGVDSSVALVKVLEMGYEAIGITLKLWENIDKKTNKVIDSDCNSLDAVNGAKLVCDRLGVHHYTLDFIDLFKTKVVNNFSNEYFSGRTPNPCIRCNSLVKWDALINQLDVFDADMIATGHYARIKKDGEKFQLHKGLDTIKDQSYMMWQIEQKFLEKTLLPLGELSKKEVRQIALDYKLINANRDESMDLCFVVDNDYKQFLAEFVPEKVANISNGEIVDEEGKKVGKHSGFTNYTIGQ
;
A
#
# COMPACT_ATOMS: atom_id res chain seq x y z
N MET A 1 -17.79 -30.99 11.53
CA MET A 1 -18.70 -29.83 11.65
C MET A 1 -17.94 -28.64 11.07
N PRO A 2 -18.53 -27.80 10.19
CA PRO A 2 -17.83 -26.62 9.73
C PRO A 2 -17.49 -25.75 10.96
N SER A 3 -16.26 -25.24 10.98
CA SER A 3 -15.77 -24.35 12.04
C SER A 3 -16.67 -23.09 12.05
N ASN A 4 -17.30 -22.80 13.19
CA ASN A 4 -18.12 -21.59 13.34
C ASN A 4 -17.23 -20.34 13.55
N LYS A 5 -15.97 -20.40 13.11
CA LYS A 5 -15.01 -19.30 13.21
C LYS A 5 -15.17 -18.38 11.99
N LYS A 6 -15.25 -17.09 12.25
CA LYS A 6 -15.17 -16.11 11.17
C LYS A 6 -13.82 -16.19 10.46
N ARG A 7 -13.85 -16.05 9.13
CA ARG A 7 -12.66 -16.10 8.27
C ARG A 7 -12.27 -14.70 7.83
N VAL A 8 -10.97 -14.43 7.85
CA VAL A 8 -10.40 -13.11 7.56
C VAL A 8 -9.36 -13.23 6.44
N LEU A 9 -9.51 -12.43 5.38
CA LEU A 9 -8.48 -12.24 4.36
C LEU A 9 -7.46 -11.23 4.88
N VAL A 10 -6.22 -11.64 5.06
CA VAL A 10 -5.14 -10.78 5.56
C VAL A 10 -4.27 -10.32 4.40
N ALA A 11 -4.21 -9.01 4.18
CA ALA A 11 -3.34 -8.41 3.16
C ALA A 11 -1.86 -8.59 3.54
N MET A 12 -1.14 -9.37 2.74
CA MET A 12 0.26 -9.72 2.96
C MET A 12 1.15 -8.99 1.95
N SER A 13 1.98 -8.07 2.43
CA SER A 13 2.96 -7.35 1.59
C SER A 13 4.38 -7.92 1.66
N GLY A 14 4.59 -8.98 2.46
CA GLY A 14 5.92 -9.53 2.74
C GLY A 14 6.71 -8.72 3.78
N GLY A 15 6.20 -7.58 4.25
CA GLY A 15 6.79 -6.78 5.32
C GLY A 15 6.39 -7.28 6.72
N VAL A 16 7.11 -6.80 7.74
CA VAL A 16 6.89 -7.20 9.14
C VAL A 16 5.48 -6.86 9.63
N ASP A 17 4.93 -5.71 9.24
CA ASP A 17 3.63 -5.25 9.71
C ASP A 17 2.49 -6.16 9.26
N SER A 18 2.44 -6.51 7.98
CA SER A 18 1.43 -7.43 7.46
C SER A 18 1.55 -8.83 8.10
N SER A 19 2.76 -9.26 8.38
CA SER A 19 3.02 -10.55 9.03
C SER A 19 2.55 -10.59 10.47
N VAL A 20 2.78 -9.52 11.23
CA VAL A 20 2.27 -9.39 12.60
C VAL A 20 0.75 -9.19 12.61
N ALA A 21 0.19 -8.49 11.62
CA ALA A 21 -1.26 -8.41 11.47
C ALA A 21 -1.90 -9.80 11.32
N LEU A 22 -1.27 -10.71 10.55
CA LEU A 22 -1.70 -12.10 10.45
C LEU A 22 -1.62 -12.82 11.79
N VAL A 23 -0.51 -12.68 12.53
CA VAL A 23 -0.38 -13.27 13.89
C VAL A 23 -1.52 -12.79 14.78
N LYS A 24 -1.79 -11.48 14.80
CA LYS A 24 -2.85 -10.89 15.66
C LYS A 24 -4.25 -11.40 15.28
N VAL A 25 -4.52 -11.57 13.99
CA VAL A 25 -5.78 -12.16 13.52
C VAL A 25 -5.97 -13.60 14.05
N LEU A 26 -4.89 -14.41 14.03
CA LEU A 26 -4.91 -15.75 14.58
C LEU A 26 -5.08 -15.76 16.11
N GLU A 27 -4.40 -14.85 16.83
CA GLU A 27 -4.55 -14.68 18.29
C GLU A 27 -5.97 -14.27 18.69
N MET A 28 -6.67 -13.50 17.85
CA MET A 28 -8.08 -13.15 18.02
C MET A 28 -9.03 -14.36 17.80
N GLY A 29 -8.50 -15.51 17.39
CA GLY A 29 -9.25 -16.75 17.20
C GLY A 29 -9.94 -16.89 15.84
N TYR A 30 -9.66 -16.00 14.87
CA TYR A 30 -10.18 -16.09 13.52
C TYR A 30 -9.44 -17.18 12.70
N GLU A 31 -10.11 -17.69 11.68
CA GLU A 31 -9.48 -18.40 10.58
C GLU A 31 -8.91 -17.37 9.61
N ALA A 32 -7.67 -17.54 9.14
CA ALA A 32 -7.01 -16.56 8.28
C ALA A 32 -6.62 -17.15 6.93
N ILE A 33 -6.68 -16.32 5.89
CA ILE A 33 -6.11 -16.59 4.57
C ILE A 33 -5.21 -15.40 4.22
N GLY A 34 -3.95 -15.65 3.88
CA GLY A 34 -3.03 -14.63 3.41
C GLY A 34 -3.26 -14.29 1.94
N ILE A 35 -3.40 -13.01 1.62
CA ILE A 35 -3.60 -12.52 0.24
C ILE A 35 -2.51 -11.51 -0.09
N THR A 36 -1.67 -11.81 -1.08
CA THR A 36 -0.77 -10.81 -1.67
C THR A 36 -1.39 -10.25 -2.95
N LEU A 37 -1.51 -8.93 -3.01
CA LEU A 37 -1.95 -8.23 -4.22
C LEU A 37 -0.73 -7.88 -5.06
N LYS A 38 -0.61 -8.45 -6.26
CA LYS A 38 0.39 -8.07 -7.25
C LYS A 38 -0.10 -6.82 -7.95
N LEU A 39 0.51 -5.67 -7.63
CA LEU A 39 0.04 -4.35 -8.06
C LEU A 39 0.88 -3.77 -9.20
N TRP A 40 2.16 -4.12 -9.29
CA TRP A 40 3.07 -3.55 -10.27
C TRP A 40 4.21 -4.52 -10.60
N GLU A 41 4.73 -4.43 -11.81
CA GLU A 41 5.98 -5.05 -12.23
C GLU A 41 6.85 -4.01 -12.92
N ASN A 42 8.06 -3.85 -12.44
CA ASN A 42 9.07 -3.09 -13.15
C ASN A 42 9.76 -4.00 -14.16
N ILE A 43 9.72 -3.61 -15.42
CA ILE A 43 10.36 -4.37 -16.51
C ILE A 43 11.54 -3.53 -17.03
N ASP A 44 12.74 -4.09 -16.95
CA ASP A 44 13.90 -3.51 -17.62
C ASP A 44 13.70 -3.57 -19.14
N LYS A 45 13.57 -2.40 -19.74
CA LYS A 45 13.33 -2.27 -21.20
C LYS A 45 14.47 -2.81 -22.06
N LYS A 46 15.70 -2.91 -21.53
CA LYS A 46 16.87 -3.41 -22.25
C LYS A 46 16.95 -4.93 -22.22
N THR A 47 16.62 -5.52 -21.09
CA THR A 47 16.75 -6.98 -20.87
C THR A 47 15.42 -7.70 -20.94
N ASN A 48 14.31 -6.99 -20.95
CA ASN A 48 12.93 -7.48 -20.84
C ASN A 48 12.71 -8.40 -19.63
N LYS A 49 13.50 -8.20 -18.57
CA LYS A 49 13.38 -8.93 -17.31
C LYS A 49 12.66 -8.09 -16.27
N VAL A 50 11.91 -8.75 -15.40
CA VAL A 50 11.31 -8.10 -14.23
C VAL A 50 12.44 -7.63 -13.31
N ILE A 51 12.45 -6.34 -13.01
CA ILE A 51 13.33 -5.76 -11.98
C ILE A 51 12.62 -5.97 -10.65
N ASP A 52 13.31 -6.55 -9.70
CA ASP A 52 12.82 -6.71 -8.33
C ASP A 52 12.68 -5.34 -7.67
N SER A 53 11.45 -4.95 -7.33
CA SER A 53 11.15 -3.72 -6.58
C SER A 53 10.51 -4.08 -5.23
N ASP A 54 10.83 -3.30 -4.20
CA ASP A 54 10.65 -3.64 -2.77
C ASP A 54 9.27 -4.18 -2.33
N CYS A 55 8.17 -3.68 -2.86
CA CYS A 55 6.84 -4.05 -2.35
C CYS A 55 6.15 -5.17 -3.12
N ASN A 56 6.57 -5.47 -4.35
CA ASN A 56 5.97 -6.49 -5.21
C ASN A 56 7.02 -7.45 -5.80
N SER A 57 8.20 -7.46 -5.19
CA SER A 57 9.28 -8.35 -5.57
C SER A 57 8.88 -9.82 -5.38
N LEU A 58 9.48 -10.70 -6.16
CA LEU A 58 9.37 -12.14 -5.91
C LEU A 58 9.75 -12.47 -4.47
N ASP A 59 10.73 -11.74 -3.90
CA ASP A 59 11.14 -11.88 -2.51
C ASP A 59 10.05 -11.45 -1.52
N ALA A 60 9.29 -10.40 -1.81
CA ALA A 60 8.17 -9.98 -0.97
C ALA A 60 7.03 -11.01 -0.99
N VAL A 61 6.67 -11.50 -2.18
CA VAL A 61 5.65 -12.56 -2.34
C VAL A 61 6.10 -13.86 -1.67
N ASN A 62 7.34 -14.28 -1.89
CA ASN A 62 7.92 -15.46 -1.25
C ASN A 62 8.00 -15.29 0.27
N GLY A 63 8.39 -14.11 0.75
CA GLY A 63 8.42 -13.78 2.18
C GLY A 63 7.03 -13.88 2.81
N ALA A 64 6.00 -13.35 2.16
CA ALA A 64 4.61 -13.48 2.60
C ALA A 64 4.18 -14.95 2.67
N LYS A 65 4.47 -15.73 1.62
CA LYS A 65 4.17 -17.16 1.57
C LYS A 65 4.85 -17.92 2.70
N LEU A 66 6.15 -17.72 2.90
CA LEU A 66 6.90 -18.40 3.97
C LEU A 66 6.38 -18.07 5.38
N VAL A 67 5.92 -16.85 5.60
CA VAL A 67 5.26 -16.48 6.87
C VAL A 67 3.94 -17.23 7.02
N CYS A 68 3.11 -17.28 5.97
CA CYS A 68 1.86 -18.01 5.98
C CYS A 68 2.08 -19.51 6.21
N ASP A 69 3.02 -20.14 5.49
CA ASP A 69 3.37 -21.55 5.64
C ASP A 69 3.82 -21.86 7.08
N ARG A 70 4.65 -20.97 7.68
CA ARG A 70 5.10 -21.11 9.07
C ARG A 70 3.97 -21.08 10.08
N LEU A 71 2.93 -20.27 9.80
CA LEU A 71 1.77 -20.10 10.68
C LEU A 71 0.62 -21.09 10.34
N GLY A 72 0.81 -21.98 9.37
CA GLY A 72 -0.20 -22.94 8.94
C GLY A 72 -1.39 -22.30 8.21
N VAL A 73 -1.17 -21.17 7.51
CA VAL A 73 -2.18 -20.38 6.82
C VAL A 73 -2.02 -20.52 5.32
N HIS A 74 -3.12 -20.72 4.59
CA HIS A 74 -3.09 -20.70 3.12
C HIS A 74 -2.75 -19.31 2.60
N HIS A 75 -1.98 -19.25 1.51
CA HIS A 75 -1.57 -17.99 0.87
C HIS A 75 -1.89 -18.02 -0.62
N TYR A 76 -2.45 -16.89 -1.10
CA TYR A 76 -2.75 -16.69 -2.51
C TYR A 76 -2.18 -15.35 -2.99
N THR A 77 -1.74 -15.32 -4.24
CA THR A 77 -1.31 -14.10 -4.93
C THR A 77 -2.34 -13.78 -6.01
N LEU A 78 -2.89 -12.57 -5.97
CA LEU A 78 -3.90 -12.10 -6.90
C LEU A 78 -3.33 -10.98 -7.76
N ASP A 79 -3.56 -11.02 -9.07
CA ASP A 79 -3.08 -10.03 -10.02
C ASP A 79 -4.07 -8.86 -10.13
N PHE A 80 -3.59 -7.66 -9.79
CA PHE A 80 -4.32 -6.39 -9.89
C PHE A 80 -3.49 -5.31 -10.60
N ILE A 81 -2.52 -5.71 -11.44
CA ILE A 81 -1.61 -4.79 -12.15
C ILE A 81 -2.40 -3.81 -13.01
N ASP A 82 -3.32 -4.29 -13.83
CA ASP A 82 -4.10 -3.42 -14.72
C ASP A 82 -5.00 -2.45 -13.96
N LEU A 83 -5.64 -2.91 -12.88
CA LEU A 83 -6.45 -2.05 -12.03
C LEU A 83 -5.58 -0.97 -11.37
N PHE A 84 -4.44 -1.34 -10.82
CA PHE A 84 -3.50 -0.42 -10.18
C PHE A 84 -2.97 0.62 -11.18
N LYS A 85 -2.55 0.18 -12.37
CA LYS A 85 -2.10 1.06 -13.46
C LYS A 85 -3.18 2.07 -13.80
N THR A 86 -4.42 1.62 -13.98
CA THR A 86 -5.53 2.47 -14.39
C THR A 86 -5.94 3.46 -13.31
N LYS A 87 -6.08 3.00 -12.05
CA LYS A 87 -6.64 3.81 -10.96
C LYS A 87 -5.60 4.66 -10.23
N VAL A 88 -4.35 4.19 -10.17
CA VAL A 88 -3.29 4.82 -9.35
C VAL A 88 -2.23 5.47 -10.22
N VAL A 89 -1.56 4.70 -11.09
CA VAL A 89 -0.40 5.18 -11.83
C VAL A 89 -0.78 6.24 -12.87
N ASN A 90 -1.87 6.02 -13.61
CA ASN A 90 -2.38 7.02 -14.56
C ASN A 90 -2.79 8.33 -13.86
N ASN A 91 -3.41 8.22 -12.67
CA ASN A 91 -3.74 9.41 -11.88
C ASN A 91 -2.48 10.12 -11.37
N PHE A 92 -1.53 9.37 -10.84
CA PHE A 92 -0.24 9.92 -10.41
C PHE A 92 0.42 10.76 -11.50
N SER A 93 0.53 10.19 -12.71
CA SER A 93 1.04 10.90 -13.87
C SER A 93 0.22 12.17 -14.18
N ASN A 94 -1.10 12.05 -14.30
CA ASN A 94 -1.96 13.18 -14.66
C ASN A 94 -1.91 14.32 -13.65
N GLU A 95 -1.80 14.02 -12.35
CA GLU A 95 -1.67 15.05 -11.31
C GLU A 95 -0.37 15.86 -11.47
N TYR A 96 0.76 15.20 -11.73
CA TYR A 96 2.02 15.92 -12.00
C TYR A 96 1.91 16.82 -13.23
N PHE A 97 1.28 16.35 -14.32
CA PHE A 97 1.06 17.16 -15.52
C PHE A 97 0.00 18.26 -15.32
N SER A 98 -0.73 18.22 -14.23
CA SER A 98 -1.64 19.30 -13.81
C SER A 98 -1.02 20.25 -12.78
N GLY A 99 0.30 20.14 -12.52
CA GLY A 99 1.03 20.96 -11.55
C GLY A 99 0.70 20.63 -10.08
N ARG A 100 0.19 19.43 -9.80
CA ARG A 100 -0.13 18.97 -8.44
C ARG A 100 0.78 17.83 -8.01
N THR A 101 1.04 17.73 -6.71
CA THR A 101 1.80 16.62 -6.14
C THR A 101 0.84 15.56 -5.59
N PRO A 102 0.70 14.41 -6.24
CA PRO A 102 -0.24 13.36 -5.81
C PRO A 102 0.27 12.56 -4.63
N ASN A 103 -0.66 12.03 -3.83
CA ASN A 103 -0.39 10.93 -2.92
C ASN A 103 -1.05 9.64 -3.46
N PRO A 104 -0.31 8.80 -4.18
CA PRO A 104 -0.88 7.61 -4.80
C PRO A 104 -1.33 6.55 -3.78
N CYS A 105 -0.76 6.55 -2.56
CA CYS A 105 -1.09 5.58 -1.52
C CYS A 105 -2.55 5.71 -1.05
N ILE A 106 -3.09 6.93 -0.97
CA ILE A 106 -4.50 7.15 -0.62
C ILE A 106 -5.42 6.48 -1.66
N ARG A 107 -5.15 6.70 -2.93
CA ARG A 107 -5.92 6.10 -4.03
C ARG A 107 -5.73 4.59 -4.10
N CYS A 108 -4.51 4.12 -3.89
CA CYS A 108 -4.22 2.69 -3.84
C CYS A 108 -5.03 2.00 -2.73
N ASN A 109 -5.05 2.56 -1.54
CA ASN A 109 -5.84 2.00 -0.45
C ASN A 109 -7.34 1.97 -0.82
N SER A 110 -7.94 3.10 -1.18
CA SER A 110 -9.39 3.21 -1.40
C SER A 110 -9.88 2.48 -2.66
N LEU A 111 -9.18 2.60 -3.79
CA LEU A 111 -9.68 2.16 -5.10
C LEU A 111 -9.09 0.83 -5.60
N VAL A 112 -8.07 0.30 -4.88
CA VAL A 112 -7.44 -0.96 -5.26
C VAL A 112 -7.45 -1.93 -4.09
N LYS A 113 -6.74 -1.64 -2.98
CA LYS A 113 -6.57 -2.63 -1.91
C LYS A 113 -7.88 -3.00 -1.24
N TRP A 114 -8.68 -2.02 -0.78
CA TRP A 114 -9.95 -2.31 -0.11
C TRP A 114 -10.97 -2.87 -1.08
N ASP A 115 -11.14 -2.24 -2.24
CA ASP A 115 -12.09 -2.72 -3.25
C ASP A 115 -11.74 -4.15 -3.71
N ALA A 116 -10.45 -4.40 -4.03
CA ALA A 116 -9.98 -5.72 -4.41
C ALA A 116 -10.26 -6.77 -3.33
N LEU A 117 -9.85 -6.50 -2.07
CA LEU A 117 -9.98 -7.49 -1.00
C LEU A 117 -11.43 -7.75 -0.61
N ILE A 118 -12.27 -6.71 -0.55
CA ILE A 118 -13.69 -6.86 -0.20
C ILE A 118 -14.42 -7.67 -1.27
N ASN A 119 -14.12 -7.47 -2.55
CA ASN A 119 -14.70 -8.23 -3.65
C ASN A 119 -14.24 -9.71 -3.67
N GLN A 120 -13.18 -10.05 -2.93
CA GLN A 120 -12.74 -11.43 -2.78
C GLN A 120 -13.39 -12.16 -1.59
N LEU A 121 -14.12 -11.46 -0.72
CA LEU A 121 -14.72 -12.10 0.47
C LEU A 121 -15.60 -13.29 0.08
N ASP A 122 -16.48 -13.11 -0.90
CA ASP A 122 -17.39 -14.19 -1.35
C ASP A 122 -16.62 -15.34 -2.03
N VAL A 123 -15.54 -15.02 -2.76
CA VAL A 123 -14.73 -16.03 -3.47
C VAL A 123 -14.02 -16.97 -2.48
N PHE A 124 -13.56 -16.43 -1.36
CA PHE A 124 -12.85 -17.18 -0.32
C PHE A 124 -13.74 -17.61 0.86
N ASP A 125 -15.05 -17.38 0.76
CA ASP A 125 -16.00 -17.62 1.87
C ASP A 125 -15.49 -16.98 3.17
N ALA A 126 -15.15 -15.67 3.10
CA ALA A 126 -14.59 -14.90 4.18
C ALA A 126 -15.51 -13.75 4.61
N ASP A 127 -15.42 -13.38 5.89
CA ASP A 127 -16.31 -12.38 6.50
C ASP A 127 -15.71 -10.99 6.51
N MET A 128 -14.37 -10.90 6.64
CA MET A 128 -13.64 -9.66 6.90
C MET A 128 -12.30 -9.65 6.20
N ILE A 129 -11.73 -8.44 6.09
CA ILE A 129 -10.35 -8.24 5.68
C ILE A 129 -9.52 -7.71 6.86
N ALA A 130 -8.21 -7.93 6.84
CA ALA A 130 -7.27 -7.34 7.76
C ALA A 130 -6.05 -6.80 7.03
N THR A 131 -5.48 -5.71 7.53
CA THR A 131 -4.26 -5.10 6.99
C THR A 131 -3.32 -4.68 8.10
N GLY A 132 -2.03 -4.57 7.79
CA GLY A 132 -0.99 -4.10 8.71
C GLY A 132 -0.90 -2.58 8.87
N HIS A 133 -1.97 -1.82 8.63
CA HIS A 133 -1.97 -0.38 8.80
C HIS A 133 -2.08 0.03 10.28
N TYR A 134 -1.34 1.07 10.66
CA TYR A 134 -1.39 1.68 11.98
C TYR A 134 -2.51 2.72 12.03
N ALA A 135 -3.72 2.25 12.22
CA ALA A 135 -4.91 3.06 12.47
C ALA A 135 -5.93 2.23 13.23
N ARG A 136 -6.98 2.85 13.75
CA ARG A 136 -8.01 2.18 14.55
C ARG A 136 -9.38 2.43 13.95
N ILE A 137 -10.22 1.41 14.01
CA ILE A 137 -11.63 1.53 13.64
C ILE A 137 -12.45 1.34 14.91
N LYS A 138 -13.34 2.28 15.21
CA LYS A 138 -14.27 2.20 16.33
C LYS A 138 -15.70 2.29 15.84
N LYS A 139 -16.57 1.46 16.40
CA LYS A 139 -18.01 1.55 16.14
C LYS A 139 -18.62 2.60 17.04
N ASP A 140 -19.40 3.51 16.47
CA ASP A 140 -20.16 4.54 17.17
C ASP A 140 -21.60 4.52 16.62
N GLY A 141 -22.50 3.90 17.39
CA GLY A 141 -23.85 3.60 16.92
C GLY A 141 -23.84 2.72 15.67
N GLU A 142 -24.40 3.22 14.58
CA GLU A 142 -24.44 2.52 13.28
C GLU A 142 -23.21 2.87 12.38
N LYS A 143 -22.33 3.77 12.81
CA LYS A 143 -21.19 4.24 12.02
C LYS A 143 -19.89 3.65 12.53
N PHE A 144 -18.94 3.53 11.61
CA PHE A 144 -17.56 3.18 11.90
C PHE A 144 -16.68 4.41 11.74
N GLN A 145 -15.93 4.76 12.78
CA GLN A 145 -15.04 5.91 12.81
C GLN A 145 -13.59 5.43 12.63
N LEU A 146 -12.87 6.09 11.73
CA LEU A 146 -11.43 5.91 11.58
C LEU A 146 -10.70 6.84 12.56
N HIS A 147 -9.86 6.26 13.41
CA HIS A 147 -9.05 6.96 14.40
C HIS A 147 -7.56 6.77 14.11
N LYS A 148 -6.74 7.71 14.58
CA LYS A 148 -5.28 7.59 14.56
C LYS A 148 -4.82 6.34 15.31
N GLY A 149 -3.73 5.72 14.85
CA GLY A 149 -3.01 4.69 15.59
C GLY A 149 -2.47 5.21 16.92
N LEU A 150 -2.16 4.31 17.86
CA LEU A 150 -1.51 4.69 19.12
C LEU A 150 -0.06 5.16 18.87
N ASP A 151 0.64 4.53 17.95
CA ASP A 151 1.95 5.00 17.50
C ASP A 151 1.78 6.23 16.61
N THR A 152 2.00 7.41 17.19
CA THR A 152 1.82 8.69 16.49
C THR A 152 2.83 8.93 15.38
N ILE A 153 3.99 8.25 15.41
CA ILE A 153 5.03 8.34 14.37
C ILE A 153 4.64 7.46 13.18
N LYS A 154 3.98 6.33 13.44
CA LYS A 154 3.58 5.35 12.42
C LYS A 154 2.12 5.47 12.00
N ASP A 155 1.37 6.43 12.55
CA ASP A 155 -0.04 6.63 12.18
C ASP A 155 -0.22 6.73 10.66
N GLN A 156 -1.12 5.90 10.13
CA GLN A 156 -1.45 5.81 8.71
C GLN A 156 -2.92 6.13 8.42
N SER A 157 -3.65 6.65 9.42
CA SER A 157 -5.06 6.99 9.25
C SER A 157 -5.30 7.98 8.09
N TYR A 158 -4.34 8.88 7.84
CA TYR A 158 -4.40 9.85 6.74
C TYR A 158 -4.41 9.22 5.35
N MET A 159 -3.96 7.96 5.21
CA MET A 159 -3.99 7.24 3.93
C MET A 159 -5.33 6.51 3.68
N MET A 160 -6.25 6.55 4.64
CA MET A 160 -7.48 5.72 4.62
C MET A 160 -8.78 6.55 4.67
N TRP A 161 -8.70 7.87 4.62
CA TRP A 161 -9.87 8.74 4.75
C TRP A 161 -10.92 8.59 3.64
N GLN A 162 -10.54 8.03 2.49
CA GLN A 162 -11.45 7.76 1.37
C GLN A 162 -12.14 6.40 1.45
N ILE A 163 -11.85 5.57 2.47
CA ILE A 163 -12.46 4.24 2.60
C ILE A 163 -13.92 4.41 3.01
N GLU A 164 -14.82 3.80 2.25
CA GLU A 164 -16.26 3.88 2.48
C GLU A 164 -16.67 3.15 3.77
N GLN A 165 -17.78 3.60 4.40
CA GLN A 165 -18.33 3.04 5.64
C GLN A 165 -18.58 1.52 5.53
N LYS A 166 -19.16 1.07 4.41
CA LYS A 166 -19.41 -0.35 4.16
C LYS A 166 -18.15 -1.23 4.18
N PHE A 167 -16.97 -0.62 3.87
CA PHE A 167 -15.68 -1.31 3.91
C PHE A 167 -15.07 -1.27 5.31
N LEU A 168 -15.23 -0.15 6.04
CA LEU A 168 -14.75 -0.04 7.42
C LEU A 168 -15.39 -1.11 8.33
N GLU A 169 -16.69 -1.39 8.15
CA GLU A 169 -17.40 -2.43 8.88
C GLU A 169 -16.77 -3.83 8.76
N LYS A 170 -16.23 -4.14 7.57
CA LYS A 170 -15.61 -5.43 7.27
C LYS A 170 -14.08 -5.43 7.44
N THR A 171 -13.52 -4.42 8.09
CA THR A 171 -12.06 -4.23 8.19
C THR A 171 -11.55 -4.39 9.61
N LEU A 172 -10.49 -5.16 9.77
CA LEU A 172 -9.66 -5.24 10.98
C LEU A 172 -8.33 -4.52 10.75
N LEU A 173 -7.92 -3.71 11.72
CA LEU A 173 -6.62 -3.05 11.77
C LEU A 173 -5.88 -3.48 13.06
N PRO A 174 -5.31 -4.69 13.09
CA PRO A 174 -4.82 -5.31 14.32
C PRO A 174 -3.63 -4.57 14.95
N LEU A 175 -2.94 -3.73 14.19
CA LEU A 175 -1.76 -2.99 14.67
C LEU A 175 -2.08 -1.61 15.23
N GLY A 176 -3.33 -1.16 15.14
CA GLY A 176 -3.71 0.19 15.53
C GLY A 176 -3.48 0.55 17.01
N GLU A 177 -3.43 -0.45 17.89
CA GLU A 177 -3.19 -0.30 19.33
C GLU A 177 -1.72 -0.65 19.72
N LEU A 178 -0.84 -0.89 18.74
CA LEU A 178 0.55 -1.29 18.96
C LEU A 178 1.52 -0.23 18.47
N SER A 179 2.63 -0.09 19.19
CA SER A 179 3.80 0.64 18.71
C SER A 179 4.61 -0.22 17.72
N LYS A 180 5.41 0.42 16.88
CA LYS A 180 6.32 -0.29 15.97
C LYS A 180 7.30 -1.20 16.71
N LYS A 181 7.74 -0.78 17.92
CA LYS A 181 8.62 -1.59 18.76
C LYS A 181 7.94 -2.90 19.19
N GLU A 182 6.68 -2.83 19.61
CA GLU A 182 5.92 -4.03 20.00
C GLU A 182 5.68 -4.93 18.79
N VAL A 183 5.36 -4.37 17.62
CA VAL A 183 5.21 -5.13 16.38
C VAL A 183 6.50 -5.89 16.04
N ARG A 184 7.67 -5.24 16.11
CA ARG A 184 8.95 -5.93 15.89
C ARG A 184 9.22 -7.01 16.94
N GLN A 185 8.87 -6.77 18.21
CA GLN A 185 9.03 -7.78 19.27
C GLN A 185 8.16 -9.02 19.00
N ILE A 186 6.88 -8.82 18.64
CA ILE A 186 5.98 -9.92 18.26
C ILE A 186 6.56 -10.71 17.08
N ALA A 187 7.08 -10.03 16.06
CA ALA A 187 7.71 -10.70 14.93
C ALA A 187 8.90 -11.57 15.34
N LEU A 188 9.72 -11.12 16.29
CA LEU A 188 10.84 -11.88 16.84
C LEU A 188 10.36 -13.08 17.66
N ASP A 189 9.37 -12.89 18.54
CA ASP A 189 8.82 -13.94 19.39
C ASP A 189 8.21 -15.09 18.58
N TYR A 190 7.54 -14.77 17.49
CA TYR A 190 7.03 -15.74 16.52
C TYR A 190 8.11 -16.24 15.53
N LYS A 191 9.34 -15.73 15.64
CA LYS A 191 10.49 -16.06 14.77
C LYS A 191 10.12 -15.89 13.28
N LEU A 192 9.43 -14.82 12.94
CA LEU A 192 9.07 -14.52 11.55
C LEU A 192 10.34 -14.17 10.76
N ILE A 193 10.45 -14.69 9.53
CA ILE A 193 11.65 -14.55 8.70
C ILE A 193 11.98 -13.10 8.33
N ASN A 194 10.96 -12.25 8.33
CA ASN A 194 11.03 -10.83 7.95
C ASN A 194 11.04 -9.88 9.17
N ALA A 195 11.27 -10.39 10.40
CA ALA A 195 11.28 -9.58 11.61
C ALA A 195 12.28 -8.40 11.56
N ASN A 196 13.42 -8.60 10.90
CA ASN A 196 14.49 -7.61 10.74
C ASN A 196 14.47 -6.91 9.37
N ARG A 197 13.46 -7.15 8.52
CA ARG A 197 13.36 -6.49 7.22
C ARG A 197 13.14 -4.99 7.41
N ASP A 198 13.85 -4.19 6.60
CA ASP A 198 13.65 -2.75 6.54
C ASP A 198 12.27 -2.41 6.01
N GLU A 199 11.79 -1.21 6.35
CA GLU A 199 10.51 -0.71 5.88
C GLU A 199 10.68 -0.10 4.50
N SER A 200 9.77 -0.43 3.60
CA SER A 200 9.67 0.29 2.32
C SER A 200 9.08 1.67 2.59
N MET A 201 9.88 2.72 2.36
CA MET A 201 9.48 4.12 2.57
C MET A 201 9.01 4.77 1.27
N ASP A 202 9.27 4.14 0.12
CA ASP A 202 9.11 4.70 -1.20
C ASP A 202 7.80 4.27 -1.90
N LEU A 203 7.52 4.90 -3.03
CA LEU A 203 6.39 4.51 -3.87
C LEU A 203 6.69 3.17 -4.54
N CYS A 204 5.84 2.18 -4.33
CA CYS A 204 6.06 0.80 -4.73
C CYS A 204 6.25 0.56 -6.25
N PHE A 205 5.94 1.54 -7.08
CA PHE A 205 6.08 1.49 -8.55
C PHE A 205 7.16 2.43 -9.09
N VAL A 206 7.84 3.20 -8.21
CA VAL A 206 8.91 4.13 -8.58
C VAL A 206 10.23 3.57 -8.09
N VAL A 207 11.11 3.20 -9.03
CA VAL A 207 12.44 2.67 -8.70
C VAL A 207 13.34 3.82 -8.20
N ASP A 208 14.17 3.55 -7.20
CA ASP A 208 15.14 4.48 -6.63
C ASP A 208 14.55 5.84 -6.20
N ASN A 209 13.24 5.87 -5.91
CA ASN A 209 12.48 7.07 -5.57
C ASN A 209 12.60 8.21 -6.62
N ASP A 210 12.96 7.86 -7.87
CA ASP A 210 13.06 8.80 -8.98
C ASP A 210 11.77 8.86 -9.79
N TYR A 211 10.79 9.63 -9.28
CA TYR A 211 9.54 9.84 -10.00
C TYR A 211 9.71 10.56 -11.34
N LYS A 212 10.78 11.33 -11.52
CA LYS A 212 11.05 12.05 -12.78
C LYS A 212 11.43 11.06 -13.87
N GLN A 213 12.35 10.14 -13.57
CA GLN A 213 12.68 9.04 -14.46
C GLN A 213 11.44 8.19 -14.75
N PHE A 214 10.67 7.85 -13.71
CA PHE A 214 9.43 7.10 -13.89
C PHE A 214 8.46 7.78 -14.87
N LEU A 215 8.20 9.09 -14.72
CA LEU A 215 7.34 9.85 -15.64
C LEU A 215 7.90 9.86 -17.06
N ALA A 216 9.21 10.05 -17.24
CA ALA A 216 9.86 10.04 -18.55
C ALA A 216 9.74 8.67 -19.25
N GLU A 217 9.72 7.58 -18.49
CA GLU A 217 9.56 6.23 -19.02
C GLU A 217 8.10 5.84 -19.25
N PHE A 218 7.21 6.25 -18.35
CA PHE A 218 5.79 5.86 -18.38
C PHE A 218 4.98 6.66 -19.41
N VAL A 219 5.26 7.97 -19.55
CA VAL A 219 4.54 8.89 -20.46
C VAL A 219 5.51 9.78 -21.25
N PRO A 220 6.44 9.21 -22.02
CA PRO A 220 7.51 9.94 -22.71
C PRO A 220 6.99 11.06 -23.62
N GLU A 221 5.86 10.84 -24.31
CA GLU A 221 5.26 11.84 -25.18
C GLU A 221 4.80 13.09 -24.43
N LYS A 222 4.24 12.92 -23.21
CA LYS A 222 3.84 14.06 -22.38
C LYS A 222 5.05 14.81 -21.86
N VAL A 223 6.09 14.11 -21.43
CA VAL A 223 7.35 14.73 -20.93
C VAL A 223 8.04 15.50 -22.04
N ALA A 224 8.09 14.95 -23.27
CA ALA A 224 8.69 15.63 -24.43
C ALA A 224 8.01 16.95 -24.79
N ASN A 225 6.72 17.10 -24.45
CA ASN A 225 5.96 18.33 -24.70
C ASN A 225 6.10 19.38 -23.58
N ILE A 226 6.84 19.11 -22.50
CA ILE A 226 7.10 20.08 -21.44
C ILE A 226 8.22 21.01 -21.89
N SER A 227 7.93 22.30 -21.95
CA SER A 227 8.94 23.32 -22.24
C SER A 227 9.60 23.85 -20.97
N ASN A 228 10.80 24.39 -21.14
CA ASN A 228 11.41 25.22 -20.13
C ASN A 228 10.54 26.45 -19.88
N GLY A 229 10.50 26.93 -18.65
CA GLY A 229 9.70 28.09 -18.28
C GLY A 229 10.40 29.01 -17.29
N GLU A 230 9.70 30.04 -16.89
CA GLU A 230 10.15 31.01 -15.92
C GLU A 230 9.54 30.72 -14.54
N ILE A 231 10.34 30.89 -13.50
CA ILE A 231 9.86 30.91 -12.11
C ILE A 231 9.61 32.37 -11.78
N VAL A 232 8.41 32.68 -11.33
CA VAL A 232 7.97 34.02 -10.94
C VAL A 232 7.55 34.04 -9.47
N ASP A 233 7.72 35.19 -8.82
CA ASP A 233 7.18 35.44 -7.47
C ASP A 233 5.68 35.78 -7.51
N GLU A 234 5.10 36.11 -6.35
CA GLU A 234 3.69 36.47 -6.19
C GLU A 234 3.30 37.75 -6.95
N GLU A 235 4.26 38.67 -7.17
CA GLU A 235 4.10 39.88 -7.95
C GLU A 235 4.30 39.66 -9.47
N GLY A 236 4.62 38.43 -9.89
CA GLY A 236 4.86 38.08 -11.29
C GLY A 236 6.27 38.43 -11.78
N LYS A 237 7.19 38.83 -10.90
CA LYS A 237 8.58 39.13 -11.24
C LYS A 237 9.35 37.83 -11.42
N LYS A 238 10.16 37.77 -12.48
CA LYS A 238 11.00 36.63 -12.76
C LYS A 238 12.10 36.47 -11.72
N VAL A 239 12.13 35.32 -11.05
CA VAL A 239 13.12 34.93 -10.03
C VAL A 239 14.00 33.76 -10.47
N GLY A 240 13.68 33.07 -11.58
CA GLY A 240 14.45 31.95 -12.06
C GLY A 240 13.95 31.34 -13.36
N LYS A 241 14.51 30.16 -13.70
CA LYS A 241 14.05 29.32 -14.82
C LYS A 241 13.94 27.88 -14.35
N HIS A 242 13.03 27.12 -14.96
CA HIS A 242 12.89 25.69 -14.74
C HIS A 242 13.00 24.90 -16.06
N SER A 243 13.42 23.65 -15.95
CA SER A 243 13.54 22.70 -17.07
C SER A 243 12.30 21.82 -17.25
N GLY A 244 11.17 22.27 -16.73
CA GLY A 244 9.89 21.55 -16.73
C GLY A 244 9.24 21.59 -15.35
N PHE A 245 8.00 22.03 -15.27
CA PHE A 245 7.27 22.21 -14.00
C PHE A 245 7.04 20.89 -13.25
N THR A 246 6.97 19.76 -13.97
CA THR A 246 6.81 18.42 -13.36
C THR A 246 8.05 17.98 -12.54
N ASN A 247 9.16 18.69 -12.64
CA ASN A 247 10.38 18.41 -11.88
C ASN A 247 10.36 18.97 -10.45
N TYR A 248 9.29 19.63 -10.07
CA TYR A 248 9.16 20.31 -8.78
C TYR A 248 7.95 19.78 -8.00
N THR A 249 8.11 19.73 -6.71
CA THR A 249 7.04 19.39 -5.75
C THR A 249 6.59 20.66 -5.05
N ILE A 250 5.29 20.80 -4.79
CA ILE A 250 4.75 21.95 -4.03
C ILE A 250 5.41 21.98 -2.65
N GLY A 251 5.96 23.15 -2.28
CA GLY A 251 6.67 23.36 -1.02
C GLY A 251 8.18 23.07 -1.07
N GLN A 252 8.70 22.77 -2.24
CA GLN A 252 10.14 22.55 -2.46
C GLN A 252 10.90 23.87 -2.51
#